data_46b71607707f25af60b69703d0071b5e
#
_entry.id   46b71607707f25af60b69703d0071b5e
#
_cell.length_a   1.000
_cell.length_b   1.000
_cell.length_c   1.000
_cell.angle_alpha   90.00
_cell.angle_beta   90.00
_cell.angle_gamma   90.00
#
_symmetry.space_group_name_H-M   'P 1'
#
loop_
_entity.id
_entity.type
_entity.pdbx_description
1 polymer ?
#
loop_
_entity_poly.entity_id
_entity_poly.type
_entity_poly.pdbx_seq_one_letter_code
_entity_poly.pdbx_strand_id
1 'polypeptide(L)'
;LRYIILMFFIKRNGQKEEILFDKITQRIRKLIKPEEEKFINATLVGQKVVAFIHSGITTEELDIESSKICVNLCTTHPLYSKLGGRILVSNLQKKTLPSYSETVMRVKEDTDFYDNDYYNWVIQNSDELDKMIDYSRDFNFDYFGFKTLERAYLIKNQKSKYIYERPQHMFLRVASFLNKGDLKAIKKTYDLLSEGFYVHASPTLFNGASKRSQLSSCFLIGTDDSMDDITDTMKSVCSISKWGGGIGLHVSNIRAKGSLIRGTNGPSSGLIPMLQVYNSLARYVNQGGKRKGSIAIYLEPHHDDIFEFLDLRKNFGDENLRARDLFLALWVSDLFMKQVKEDSDWYLMCPDECQGLTDVWGSNYEDLYWKYVTEGKYKRKIKARKLMKAIWESQQETGTPYITYKDSVNRKSNQQNIGTIKSSNLCNEIVEYSDKNEHAVCNLASIALNKMVEPLHSKKYKKIFSSKRRIM
;
A
#
# COMPACT_ATOMS: atom_id res chain seq x y z
N LEU A 1 -13.06 -33.49 50.50
CA LEU A 1 -12.00 -32.47 50.35
C LEU A 1 -11.96 -32.02 48.90
N ARG A 2 -12.65 -30.90 48.56
CA ARG A 2 -12.47 -30.21 47.27
C ARG A 2 -11.08 -29.58 47.29
N TYR A 3 -10.15 -30.10 46.50
CA TYR A 3 -8.92 -29.39 46.19
C TYR A 3 -9.29 -28.06 45.55
N ILE A 4 -9.12 -26.94 46.24
CA ILE A 4 -9.11 -25.62 45.67
C ILE A 4 -7.82 -25.57 44.85
N ILE A 5 -7.91 -25.81 43.55
CA ILE A 5 -6.78 -25.60 42.65
C ILE A 5 -6.57 -24.09 42.62
N LEU A 6 -5.62 -23.59 43.39
CA LEU A 6 -5.19 -22.21 43.34
C LEU A 6 -4.62 -21.96 41.94
N MET A 7 -5.39 -21.26 41.11
CA MET A 7 -4.93 -20.84 39.79
C MET A 7 -3.93 -19.70 39.95
N PHE A 8 -2.86 -19.73 39.18
CA PHE A 8 -1.83 -18.71 39.20
C PHE A 8 -1.51 -18.26 37.77
N PHE A 9 -1.07 -17.01 37.60
CA PHE A 9 -0.45 -16.53 36.40
C PHE A 9 1.04 -16.32 36.56
N ILE A 10 1.76 -16.34 35.44
CA ILE A 10 3.21 -16.13 35.39
C ILE A 10 3.43 -14.67 34.96
N LYS A 11 4.10 -13.91 35.84
CA LYS A 11 4.53 -12.54 35.53
C LYS A 11 5.66 -12.54 34.51
N ARG A 12 5.90 -11.37 33.85
CA ARG A 12 7.01 -11.21 32.89
C ARG A 12 8.41 -11.47 33.51
N ASN A 13 8.56 -11.32 34.82
CA ASN A 13 9.79 -11.66 35.54
C ASN A 13 9.86 -13.13 35.97
N GLY A 14 8.93 -13.98 35.50
CA GLY A 14 8.87 -15.40 35.84
C GLY A 14 8.20 -15.74 37.17
N GLN A 15 7.87 -14.76 38.03
CA GLN A 15 7.20 -15.01 39.30
C GLN A 15 5.76 -15.50 39.12
N LYS A 16 5.35 -16.44 39.94
CA LYS A 16 3.96 -16.90 40.02
C LYS A 16 3.18 -16.02 40.99
N GLU A 17 1.97 -15.65 40.61
CA GLU A 17 1.05 -14.89 41.47
C GLU A 17 -0.35 -15.45 41.33
N GLU A 18 -1.09 -15.49 42.46
CA GLU A 18 -2.49 -15.93 42.48
C GLU A 18 -3.37 -15.07 41.63
N ILE A 19 -4.29 -15.70 40.89
CA ILE A 19 -5.25 -15.03 40.02
C ILE A 19 -6.34 -14.36 40.86
N LEU A 20 -6.31 -13.05 40.93
CA LEU A 20 -7.36 -12.24 41.54
C LEU A 20 -8.13 -11.47 40.46
N PHE A 21 -9.42 -11.74 40.41
CA PHE A 21 -10.35 -11.10 39.43
C PHE A 21 -10.29 -9.57 39.50
N ASP A 22 -10.24 -9.00 40.68
CA ASP A 22 -10.18 -7.56 40.88
C ASP A 22 -8.93 -6.92 40.24
N LYS A 23 -7.78 -7.61 40.25
CA LYS A 23 -6.57 -7.12 39.60
C LYS A 23 -6.72 -7.01 38.10
N ILE A 24 -7.41 -7.99 37.49
CA ILE A 24 -7.69 -7.97 36.06
C ILE A 24 -8.59 -6.78 35.72
N THR A 25 -9.68 -6.62 36.46
CA THR A 25 -10.64 -5.52 36.26
C THR A 25 -9.99 -4.16 36.49
N GLN A 26 -9.19 -4.01 37.55
CA GLN A 26 -8.46 -2.77 37.85
C GLN A 26 -7.44 -2.42 36.74
N ARG A 27 -6.73 -3.43 36.21
CA ARG A 27 -5.80 -3.22 35.10
C ARG A 27 -6.51 -2.69 33.86
N ILE A 28 -7.67 -3.24 33.52
CA ILE A 28 -8.50 -2.79 32.40
C ILE A 28 -8.99 -1.36 32.65
N ARG A 29 -9.51 -1.09 33.85
CA ARG A 29 -10.03 0.23 34.25
C ARG A 29 -8.99 1.33 34.15
N LYS A 30 -7.73 1.09 34.51
CA LYS A 30 -6.62 2.05 34.37
C LYS A 30 -6.38 2.54 32.93
N LEU A 31 -6.86 1.82 31.94
CA LEU A 31 -6.71 2.16 30.51
C LEU A 31 -7.95 2.81 29.91
N ILE A 32 -9.02 2.96 30.69
CA ILE A 32 -10.25 3.66 30.31
C ILE A 32 -10.11 5.11 30.72
N LYS A 33 -10.40 6.05 29.82
CA LYS A 33 -10.43 7.46 30.16
C LYS A 33 -11.70 7.82 30.93
N PRO A 34 -11.69 8.78 31.86
CA PRO A 34 -12.87 9.12 32.67
C PRO A 34 -14.14 9.39 31.85
N GLU A 35 -14.01 10.09 30.74
CA GLU A 35 -15.13 10.41 29.84
C GLU A 35 -15.72 9.19 29.09
N GLU A 36 -14.99 8.08 29.08
CA GLU A 36 -15.37 6.83 28.39
C GLU A 36 -16.06 5.83 29.35
N GLU A 37 -15.97 6.01 30.66
CA GLU A 37 -16.53 5.07 31.66
C GLU A 37 -18.04 4.83 31.51
N LYS A 38 -18.79 5.81 31.03
CA LYS A 38 -20.22 5.68 30.74
C LYS A 38 -20.55 4.74 29.57
N PHE A 39 -19.57 4.44 28.70
CA PHE A 39 -19.74 3.60 27.51
C PHE A 39 -19.02 2.25 27.63
N ILE A 40 -18.03 2.13 28.52
CA ILE A 40 -17.17 0.97 28.65
C ILE A 40 -17.33 0.37 30.06
N ASN A 41 -17.70 -0.89 30.13
CA ASN A 41 -17.81 -1.63 31.38
C ASN A 41 -16.58 -2.51 31.58
N ALA A 42 -15.62 -2.07 32.41
CA ALA A 42 -14.41 -2.81 32.74
C ALA A 42 -14.69 -4.17 33.39
N THR A 43 -15.77 -4.25 34.25
CA THR A 43 -16.15 -5.48 34.93
C THR A 43 -16.66 -6.52 33.94
N LEU A 44 -17.46 -6.12 32.95
CA LEU A 44 -17.92 -7.02 31.88
C LEU A 44 -16.75 -7.60 31.09
N VAL A 45 -15.75 -6.76 30.74
CA VAL A 45 -14.53 -7.25 30.06
C VAL A 45 -13.81 -8.23 30.95
N GLY A 46 -13.58 -7.90 32.23
CA GLY A 46 -12.93 -8.78 33.20
C GLY A 46 -13.64 -10.13 33.36
N GLN A 47 -14.97 -10.14 33.47
CA GLN A 47 -15.77 -11.37 33.55
C GLN A 47 -15.59 -12.27 32.32
N LYS A 48 -15.60 -11.68 31.14
CA LYS A 48 -15.37 -12.44 29.89
C LYS A 48 -13.94 -12.97 29.78
N VAL A 49 -12.94 -12.24 30.27
CA VAL A 49 -11.55 -12.69 30.33
C VAL A 49 -11.37 -13.91 31.19
N VAL A 50 -12.05 -13.96 32.32
CA VAL A 50 -11.96 -15.11 33.27
C VAL A 50 -12.34 -16.45 32.62
N ALA A 51 -13.24 -16.44 31.64
CA ALA A 51 -13.62 -17.66 30.90
C ALA A 51 -12.45 -18.29 30.09
N PHE A 52 -11.41 -17.54 29.83
CA PHE A 52 -10.22 -17.99 29.08
C PHE A 52 -9.00 -18.27 30.01
N ILE A 53 -9.16 -18.07 31.30
CA ILE A 53 -8.04 -18.23 32.22
C ILE A 53 -7.82 -19.72 32.55
N HIS A 54 -6.57 -20.12 32.45
CA HIS A 54 -6.08 -21.41 32.94
C HIS A 54 -4.87 -21.21 33.88
N SER A 55 -4.57 -22.18 34.71
CA SER A 55 -3.40 -22.10 35.59
C SER A 55 -2.11 -22.06 34.77
N GLY A 56 -1.23 -21.13 35.10
CA GLY A 56 0.03 -20.92 34.35
C GLY A 56 -0.07 -19.96 33.15
N ILE A 57 -1.23 -19.36 32.90
CA ILE A 57 -1.36 -18.32 31.88
C ILE A 57 -0.40 -17.16 32.17
N THR A 58 0.27 -16.63 31.17
CA THR A 58 1.17 -15.49 31.38
C THR A 58 0.36 -14.17 31.40
N THR A 59 0.89 -13.15 32.08
CA THR A 59 0.27 -11.81 32.08
C THR A 59 0.29 -11.17 30.68
N GLU A 60 1.13 -11.65 29.78
CA GLU A 60 1.16 -11.27 28.38
C GLU A 60 -0.05 -11.84 27.61
N GLU A 61 -0.26 -13.15 27.70
CA GLU A 61 -1.42 -13.82 27.11
C GLU A 61 -2.72 -13.23 27.64
N LEU A 62 -2.77 -12.91 28.94
CA LEU A 62 -3.91 -12.25 29.55
C LEU A 62 -4.19 -10.86 28.92
N ASP A 63 -3.16 -10.04 28.69
CA ASP A 63 -3.32 -8.76 27.99
C ASP A 63 -3.82 -8.98 26.54
N ILE A 64 -3.32 -10.01 25.83
CA ILE A 64 -3.75 -10.34 24.46
C ILE A 64 -5.22 -10.78 24.44
N GLU A 65 -5.64 -11.70 25.31
CA GLU A 65 -7.02 -12.17 25.39
C GLU A 65 -7.97 -11.03 25.80
N SER A 66 -7.57 -10.19 26.76
CA SER A 66 -8.34 -9.00 27.14
C SER A 66 -8.59 -8.07 25.95
N SER A 67 -7.57 -7.88 25.10
CA SER A 67 -7.70 -7.04 23.92
C SER A 67 -8.65 -7.64 22.85
N LYS A 68 -8.62 -8.96 22.65
CA LYS A 68 -9.53 -9.67 21.73
C LYS A 68 -10.99 -9.56 22.21
N ILE A 69 -11.22 -9.71 23.51
CA ILE A 69 -12.55 -9.54 24.10
C ILE A 69 -13.06 -8.12 23.89
N CYS A 70 -12.20 -7.12 24.05
CA CYS A 70 -12.58 -5.74 23.75
C CYS A 70 -12.99 -5.60 22.28
N VAL A 71 -12.26 -6.19 21.33
CA VAL A 71 -12.62 -6.15 19.90
C VAL A 71 -13.98 -6.81 19.66
N ASN A 72 -14.27 -7.95 20.26
CA ASN A 72 -15.56 -8.61 20.12
C ASN A 72 -16.72 -7.75 20.66
N LEU A 73 -16.46 -6.86 21.59
CA LEU A 73 -17.43 -5.91 22.12
C LEU A 73 -17.57 -4.62 21.29
N CYS A 74 -16.82 -4.45 20.18
CA CYS A 74 -16.94 -3.28 19.29
C CYS A 74 -18.33 -3.12 18.69
N THR A 75 -19.07 -4.21 18.51
CA THR A 75 -20.46 -4.20 18.04
C THR A 75 -21.40 -3.52 19.04
N THR A 76 -21.04 -3.51 20.32
CA THR A 76 -21.79 -2.80 21.38
C THR A 76 -21.43 -1.32 21.40
N HIS A 77 -20.12 -0.99 21.36
CA HIS A 77 -19.67 0.40 21.31
C HIS A 77 -18.24 0.51 20.73
N PRO A 78 -17.96 1.44 19.78
CA PRO A 78 -16.65 1.56 19.12
C PRO A 78 -15.46 1.82 20.06
N LEU A 79 -15.68 2.43 21.21
CA LEU A 79 -14.63 2.70 22.20
C LEU A 79 -13.98 1.43 22.76
N TYR A 80 -14.63 0.26 22.69
CA TYR A 80 -14.00 -1.01 23.05
C TYR A 80 -12.80 -1.33 22.13
N SER A 81 -12.83 -0.95 20.83
CA SER A 81 -11.65 -1.09 19.95
C SER A 81 -10.47 -0.24 20.45
N LYS A 82 -10.74 0.98 20.90
CA LYS A 82 -9.70 1.85 21.49
C LYS A 82 -9.12 1.26 22.78
N LEU A 83 -9.99 0.71 23.64
CA LEU A 83 -9.50 0.03 24.85
C LEU A 83 -8.63 -1.18 24.49
N GLY A 84 -9.04 -2.01 23.53
CA GLY A 84 -8.26 -3.14 23.03
C GLY A 84 -6.88 -2.69 22.52
N GLY A 85 -6.82 -1.61 21.77
CA GLY A 85 -5.56 -0.99 21.30
C GLY A 85 -4.67 -0.55 22.47
N ARG A 86 -5.21 0.15 23.46
CA ARG A 86 -4.45 0.59 24.66
C ARG A 86 -3.89 -0.57 25.48
N ILE A 87 -4.62 -1.66 25.59
CA ILE A 87 -4.13 -2.88 26.27
C ILE A 87 -2.90 -3.42 25.52
N LEU A 88 -2.96 -3.53 24.21
CA LEU A 88 -1.84 -4.00 23.39
C LEU A 88 -0.64 -3.06 23.43
N VAL A 89 -0.87 -1.74 23.35
CA VAL A 89 0.18 -0.73 23.49
C VAL A 89 0.89 -0.88 24.84
N SER A 90 0.13 -0.96 25.92
CA SER A 90 0.71 -1.16 27.27
C SER A 90 1.46 -2.47 27.38
N ASN A 91 1.01 -3.53 26.70
CA ASN A 91 1.71 -4.81 26.61
C ASN A 91 3.05 -4.65 25.85
N LEU A 92 3.07 -3.96 24.71
CA LEU A 92 4.29 -3.72 23.93
C LEU A 92 5.29 -2.87 24.71
N GLN A 93 4.85 -1.77 25.35
CA GLN A 93 5.73 -0.89 26.12
C GLN A 93 6.42 -1.59 27.30
N LYS A 94 5.82 -2.66 27.86
CA LYS A 94 6.46 -3.48 28.92
C LYS A 94 7.52 -4.44 28.40
N LYS A 95 7.59 -4.66 27.09
CA LYS A 95 8.54 -5.59 26.47
C LYS A 95 9.67 -4.88 25.74
N THR A 96 9.49 -3.60 25.42
CA THR A 96 10.40 -2.80 24.59
C THR A 96 11.16 -1.80 25.44
N LEU A 97 12.35 -1.43 24.97
CA LEU A 97 13.14 -0.38 25.60
C LEU A 97 12.40 0.97 25.58
N PRO A 98 12.52 1.77 26.65
CA PRO A 98 11.86 3.06 26.72
C PRO A 98 12.56 4.17 25.93
N SER A 99 13.87 4.06 25.69
CA SER A 99 14.65 5.06 24.95
C SER A 99 14.71 4.69 23.47
N TYR A 100 14.64 5.70 22.61
CA TYR A 100 14.78 5.54 21.17
C TYR A 100 16.23 5.20 20.80
N SER A 101 17.20 5.93 21.35
CA SER A 101 18.62 5.69 21.07
C SER A 101 19.08 4.30 21.51
N GLU A 102 18.67 3.83 22.68
CA GLU A 102 18.93 2.45 23.12
C GLU A 102 18.27 1.41 22.19
N THR A 103 17.05 1.71 21.68
CA THR A 103 16.38 0.85 20.71
C THR A 103 17.17 0.78 19.40
N VAL A 104 17.70 1.91 18.92
CA VAL A 104 18.53 1.96 17.70
C VAL A 104 19.82 1.17 17.89
N MET A 105 20.50 1.29 19.04
CA MET A 105 21.68 0.49 19.37
C MET A 105 21.35 -1.01 19.34
N ARG A 106 20.29 -1.43 20.01
CA ARG A 106 19.86 -2.83 20.07
C ARG A 106 19.53 -3.41 18.70
N VAL A 107 18.82 -2.64 17.86
CA VAL A 107 18.52 -3.05 16.48
C VAL A 107 19.81 -3.21 15.68
N LYS A 108 20.78 -2.32 15.87
CA LYS A 108 22.09 -2.38 15.17
C LYS A 108 22.90 -3.60 15.57
N GLU A 109 22.89 -3.96 16.87
CA GLU A 109 23.57 -5.16 17.39
C GLU A 109 22.97 -6.45 16.87
N ASP A 110 21.63 -6.55 16.89
CA ASP A 110 20.91 -7.78 16.59
C ASP A 110 20.60 -7.97 15.10
N THR A 111 20.73 -6.89 14.29
CA THR A 111 20.32 -6.88 12.88
C THR A 111 21.27 -6.01 12.05
N ASP A 112 21.16 -6.13 10.73
CA ASP A 112 21.88 -5.29 9.78
C ASP A 112 20.96 -4.23 9.13
N PHE A 113 19.97 -3.74 9.86
CA PHE A 113 18.94 -2.88 9.30
C PHE A 113 19.41 -1.46 8.99
N TYR A 114 20.05 -0.80 9.96
CA TYR A 114 20.37 0.62 9.85
C TYR A 114 21.58 0.91 8.93
N ASP A 115 21.44 1.98 8.16
CA ASP A 115 22.58 2.66 7.53
C ASP A 115 23.57 3.16 8.59
N ASN A 116 24.88 3.07 8.30
CA ASN A 116 25.90 3.42 9.28
C ASN A 116 25.95 4.92 9.59
N ASP A 117 25.78 5.77 8.57
CA ASP A 117 25.81 7.23 8.75
C ASP A 117 24.60 7.71 9.55
N TYR A 118 23.45 7.09 9.32
CA TYR A 118 22.25 7.36 10.11
C TYR A 118 22.43 6.90 11.56
N TYR A 119 22.91 5.68 11.78
CA TYR A 119 23.19 5.14 13.10
C TYR A 119 24.11 6.07 13.92
N ASN A 120 25.28 6.40 13.36
CA ASN A 120 26.26 7.24 14.03
C ASN A 120 25.68 8.63 14.37
N TRP A 121 24.90 9.19 13.43
CA TRP A 121 24.24 10.47 13.66
C TRP A 121 23.22 10.42 14.80
N VAL A 122 22.41 9.35 14.91
CA VAL A 122 21.46 9.16 16.00
C VAL A 122 22.17 9.08 17.34
N ILE A 123 23.28 8.34 17.44
CA ILE A 123 24.04 8.22 18.68
C ILE A 123 24.63 9.57 19.12
N GLN A 124 25.12 10.37 18.19
CA GLN A 124 25.63 11.71 18.47
C GLN A 124 24.55 12.70 18.96
N ASN A 125 23.29 12.47 18.60
CA ASN A 125 22.15 13.33 18.96
C ASN A 125 21.12 12.64 19.86
N SER A 126 21.55 11.63 20.60
CA SER A 126 20.67 10.76 21.40
C SER A 126 19.79 11.53 22.39
N ASP A 127 20.38 12.46 23.14
CA ASP A 127 19.68 13.21 24.19
C ASP A 127 18.55 14.08 23.64
N GLU A 128 18.79 14.74 22.51
CA GLU A 128 17.79 15.57 21.84
C GLU A 128 16.67 14.74 21.24
N LEU A 129 17.01 13.63 20.61
CA LEU A 129 16.03 12.74 19.98
C LEU A 129 15.16 12.04 21.00
N ASP A 130 15.74 11.51 22.09
CA ASP A 130 15.00 10.83 23.16
C ASP A 130 14.01 11.78 23.86
N LYS A 131 14.39 13.05 24.07
CA LYS A 131 13.52 14.10 24.65
C LYS A 131 12.35 14.51 23.73
N MET A 132 12.42 14.23 22.42
CA MET A 132 11.36 14.58 21.48
C MET A 132 10.10 13.72 21.62
N ILE A 133 10.22 12.52 22.19
CA ILE A 133 9.18 11.50 22.15
C ILE A 133 8.12 11.73 23.24
N ASP A 134 6.85 11.66 22.82
CA ASP A 134 5.69 11.57 23.69
C ASP A 134 5.04 10.19 23.59
N TYR A 135 5.39 9.29 24.48
CA TYR A 135 4.88 7.92 24.52
C TYR A 135 3.38 7.82 24.84
N SER A 136 2.75 8.88 25.34
CA SER A 136 1.31 8.89 25.58
C SER A 136 0.52 8.81 24.26
N ARG A 137 1.11 9.24 23.16
CA ARG A 137 0.51 9.21 21.82
C ARG A 137 0.34 7.78 21.27
N ASP A 138 1.09 6.79 21.77
CA ASP A 138 0.89 5.38 21.44
C ASP A 138 -0.55 4.92 21.78
N PHE A 139 -1.13 5.46 22.86
CA PHE A 139 -2.48 5.10 23.31
C PHE A 139 -3.61 5.70 22.44
N ASN A 140 -3.31 6.42 21.39
CA ASN A 140 -4.29 6.93 20.43
C ASN A 140 -4.71 5.89 19.39
N PHE A 141 -3.93 4.82 19.19
CA PHE A 141 -4.28 3.72 18.29
C PHE A 141 -5.44 2.89 18.83
N ASP A 142 -6.34 2.51 17.94
CA ASP A 142 -7.30 1.44 18.21
C ASP A 142 -6.65 0.06 18.00
N TYR A 143 -7.41 -1.00 18.20
CA TYR A 143 -6.90 -2.36 18.06
C TYR A 143 -6.36 -2.66 16.66
N PHE A 144 -7.12 -2.34 15.62
CA PHE A 144 -6.73 -2.65 14.24
C PHE A 144 -5.55 -1.82 13.77
N GLY A 145 -5.53 -0.53 14.10
CA GLY A 145 -4.40 0.36 13.81
C GLY A 145 -3.11 -0.15 14.47
N PHE A 146 -3.17 -0.48 15.77
CA PHE A 146 -2.02 -1.01 16.47
C PHE A 146 -1.57 -2.38 15.92
N LYS A 147 -2.50 -3.31 15.68
CA LYS A 147 -2.18 -4.63 15.10
C LYS A 147 -1.56 -4.53 13.70
N THR A 148 -1.98 -3.55 12.93
CA THR A 148 -1.37 -3.28 11.62
C THR A 148 0.09 -2.86 11.77
N LEU A 149 0.39 -1.92 12.69
CA LEU A 149 1.76 -1.50 12.97
C LEU A 149 2.60 -2.67 13.50
N GLU A 150 2.10 -3.37 14.51
CA GLU A 150 2.76 -4.54 15.13
C GLU A 150 3.09 -5.62 14.09
N ARG A 151 2.14 -5.93 13.20
CA ARG A 151 2.30 -7.00 12.21
C ARG A 151 3.33 -6.66 11.15
N ALA A 152 3.32 -5.44 10.60
CA ALA A 152 4.00 -5.13 9.35
C ALA A 152 5.02 -4.00 9.43
N TYR A 153 4.89 -3.03 10.35
CA TYR A 153 5.64 -1.78 10.28
C TYR A 153 6.77 -1.63 11.30
N LEU A 154 6.55 -2.08 12.53
CA LEU A 154 7.56 -1.98 13.58
C LEU A 154 8.73 -2.93 13.30
N ILE A 155 9.95 -2.46 13.52
CA ILE A 155 11.16 -3.28 13.35
C ILE A 155 11.13 -4.41 14.36
N LYS A 156 11.38 -5.63 13.86
CA LYS A 156 11.41 -6.86 14.66
C LYS A 156 12.52 -7.79 14.22
N ASN A 157 12.98 -8.60 15.14
CA ASN A 157 13.88 -9.70 14.84
C ASN A 157 13.14 -10.78 14.05
N GLN A 158 13.61 -11.14 12.87
CA GLN A 158 12.92 -12.10 12.00
C GLN A 158 12.96 -13.55 12.54
N LYS A 159 13.99 -13.88 13.34
CA LYS A 159 14.13 -15.21 13.95
C LYS A 159 13.30 -15.34 15.23
N SER A 160 13.52 -14.46 16.21
CA SER A 160 12.85 -14.51 17.51
C SER A 160 11.45 -13.91 17.52
N LYS A 161 11.07 -13.15 16.46
CA LYS A 161 9.84 -12.34 16.37
C LYS A 161 9.75 -11.23 17.41
N TYR A 162 10.81 -10.96 18.16
CA TYR A 162 10.88 -9.86 19.11
C TYR A 162 10.73 -8.52 18.39
N ILE A 163 9.83 -7.66 18.90
CA ILE A 163 9.59 -6.32 18.37
C ILE A 163 10.45 -5.33 19.14
N TYR A 164 11.29 -4.58 18.43
CA TYR A 164 12.16 -3.58 19.04
C TYR A 164 11.47 -2.23 19.20
N GLU A 165 10.75 -1.79 18.16
CA GLU A 165 10.18 -0.44 18.07
C GLU A 165 8.82 -0.34 18.76
N ARG A 166 8.59 0.80 19.40
CA ARG A 166 7.26 1.34 19.70
C ARG A 166 6.76 2.15 18.50
N PRO A 167 5.45 2.43 18.35
CA PRO A 167 4.96 3.29 17.28
C PRO A 167 5.67 4.66 17.24
N GLN A 168 5.93 5.25 18.41
CA GLN A 168 6.65 6.53 18.48
C GLN A 168 8.10 6.44 18.02
N HIS A 169 8.78 5.32 18.25
CA HIS A 169 10.13 5.09 17.71
C HIS A 169 10.11 5.05 16.19
N MET A 170 9.13 4.37 15.58
CA MET A 170 8.97 4.34 14.12
C MET A 170 8.75 5.75 13.54
N PHE A 171 7.88 6.56 14.16
CA PHE A 171 7.63 7.92 13.68
C PHE A 171 8.86 8.81 13.83
N LEU A 172 9.60 8.70 14.92
CA LEU A 172 10.85 9.46 15.09
C LEU A 172 11.94 8.99 14.12
N ARG A 173 12.06 7.68 13.88
CA ARG A 173 12.98 7.12 12.87
C ARG A 173 12.74 7.72 11.50
N VAL A 174 11.48 7.75 11.06
CA VAL A 174 11.11 8.33 9.76
C VAL A 174 11.36 9.84 9.73
N ALA A 175 10.93 10.56 10.75
CA ALA A 175 11.11 12.00 10.84
C ALA A 175 12.59 12.41 10.84
N SER A 176 13.42 11.72 11.63
CA SER A 176 14.85 11.99 11.74
C SER A 176 15.63 11.59 10.48
N PHE A 177 15.22 10.52 9.80
CA PHE A 177 15.82 10.13 8.53
C PHE A 177 15.55 11.15 7.42
N LEU A 178 14.30 11.62 7.31
CA LEU A 178 13.91 12.57 6.25
C LEU A 178 14.47 13.99 6.46
N ASN A 179 14.75 14.38 7.71
CA ASN A 179 15.20 15.72 8.05
C ASN A 179 16.55 15.69 8.78
N LYS A 180 17.40 14.71 8.51
CA LYS A 180 18.70 14.55 9.16
C LYS A 180 19.49 15.86 9.15
N GLY A 181 19.93 16.32 10.34
CA GLY A 181 20.65 17.57 10.51
C GLY A 181 19.79 18.78 10.93
N ASP A 182 18.48 18.72 10.80
CA ASP A 182 17.57 19.79 11.27
C ASP A 182 16.63 19.31 12.38
N LEU A 183 17.05 19.47 13.64
CA LEU A 183 16.26 19.04 14.81
C LEU A 183 14.88 19.69 14.90
N LYS A 184 14.71 20.92 14.39
CA LYS A 184 13.41 21.59 14.37
C LYS A 184 12.47 20.98 13.34
N ALA A 185 12.97 20.67 12.15
CA ALA A 185 12.19 19.97 11.13
C ALA A 185 11.85 18.55 11.58
N ILE A 186 12.78 17.84 12.23
CA ILE A 186 12.54 16.52 12.82
C ILE A 186 11.39 16.57 13.82
N LYS A 187 11.45 17.47 14.80
CA LYS A 187 10.39 17.61 15.82
C LYS A 187 9.04 17.91 15.19
N LYS A 188 8.99 18.82 14.22
CA LYS A 188 7.76 19.17 13.50
C LYS A 188 7.18 17.99 12.74
N THR A 189 8.01 17.26 11.99
CA THR A 189 7.61 16.09 11.22
C THR A 189 7.13 14.97 12.15
N TYR A 190 7.86 14.71 13.24
CA TYR A 190 7.48 13.75 14.28
C TYR A 190 6.11 14.08 14.89
N ASP A 191 5.89 15.34 15.30
CA ASP A 191 4.62 15.76 15.89
C ASP A 191 3.45 15.55 14.93
N LEU A 192 3.60 15.95 13.67
CA LEU A 192 2.55 15.78 12.66
C LEU A 192 2.22 14.32 12.37
N LEU A 193 3.24 13.44 12.32
CA LEU A 193 3.06 12.00 12.14
C LEU A 193 2.41 11.37 13.37
N SER A 194 2.97 11.61 14.55
CA SER A 194 2.57 10.96 15.80
C SER A 194 1.20 11.42 16.31
N GLU A 195 0.80 12.65 16.00
CA GLU A 195 -0.53 13.18 16.27
C GLU A 195 -1.56 12.76 15.20
N GLY A 196 -1.12 12.12 14.10
CA GLY A 196 -1.98 11.60 13.06
C GLY A 196 -2.55 12.65 12.12
N PHE A 197 -1.82 13.75 11.85
CA PHE A 197 -2.20 14.71 10.82
C PHE A 197 -1.96 14.19 9.42
N TYR A 198 -0.91 13.40 9.24
CA TYR A 198 -0.62 12.68 8.01
C TYR A 198 0.17 11.40 8.30
N VAL A 199 0.28 10.55 7.30
CA VAL A 199 1.11 9.34 7.36
C VAL A 199 1.76 9.10 5.99
N HIS A 200 3.02 8.70 5.99
CA HIS A 200 3.70 8.25 4.78
C HIS A 200 3.22 6.87 4.33
N ALA A 201 3.36 6.60 3.03
CA ALA A 201 3.12 5.26 2.49
C ALA A 201 4.10 4.22 3.04
N SER A 202 3.71 2.95 2.92
CA SER A 202 4.43 1.81 3.48
C SER A 202 5.92 1.76 3.20
N PRO A 203 6.45 2.01 1.98
CA PRO A 203 7.89 1.96 1.74
C PRO A 203 8.69 2.95 2.59
N THR A 204 8.19 4.16 2.78
CA THR A 204 8.83 5.15 3.66
C THR A 204 8.85 4.67 5.12
N LEU A 205 7.74 4.12 5.61
CA LEU A 205 7.65 3.60 6.97
C LEU A 205 8.51 2.34 7.18
N PHE A 206 8.62 1.48 6.16
CA PHE A 206 9.41 0.24 6.25
C PHE A 206 10.91 0.47 6.14
N ASN A 207 11.32 1.32 5.18
CA ASN A 207 12.68 1.40 4.70
C ASN A 207 13.42 2.66 5.14
N GLY A 208 12.72 3.66 5.71
CA GLY A 208 13.36 4.86 6.23
C GLY A 208 14.46 4.50 7.23
N ALA A 209 15.65 5.04 7.04
CA ALA A 209 16.87 4.79 7.80
C ALA A 209 17.52 3.39 7.60
N SER A 210 16.97 2.55 6.73
CA SER A 210 17.63 1.27 6.41
C SER A 210 18.82 1.48 5.47
N LYS A 211 19.71 0.48 5.40
CA LYS A 211 20.87 0.47 4.47
C LYS A 211 20.49 0.71 3.00
N ARG A 212 19.24 0.39 2.64
CA ARG A 212 18.68 0.61 1.30
C ARG A 212 17.33 1.28 1.44
N SER A 213 17.35 2.57 1.65
CA SER A 213 16.18 3.40 1.91
C SER A 213 15.40 3.68 0.61
N GLN A 214 14.80 2.65 0.02
CA GLN A 214 13.85 2.80 -1.07
C GLN A 214 12.51 3.27 -0.49
N LEU A 215 12.09 4.51 -0.79
CA LEU A 215 10.92 5.16 -0.19
C LEU A 215 9.72 5.26 -1.15
N SER A 216 9.95 5.07 -2.46
CA SER A 216 8.89 5.20 -3.46
C SER A 216 7.94 4.02 -3.41
N SER A 217 6.64 4.29 -3.47
CA SER A 217 5.61 3.26 -3.42
C SER A 217 5.04 2.91 -4.78
N CYS A 218 5.10 3.84 -5.75
CA CYS A 218 4.47 3.71 -7.04
C CYS A 218 5.47 3.91 -8.16
N PHE A 219 5.39 3.03 -9.17
CA PHE A 219 6.24 3.03 -10.35
C PHE A 219 5.38 2.85 -11.59
N LEU A 220 5.59 3.71 -12.59
CA LEU A 220 5.02 3.58 -13.91
C LEU A 220 6.15 3.22 -14.85
N ILE A 221 5.95 2.16 -15.61
CA ILE A 221 6.96 1.64 -16.55
C ILE A 221 6.30 1.29 -17.88
N GLY A 222 7.09 1.33 -18.94
CA GLY A 222 6.67 0.95 -20.27
C GLY A 222 7.53 -0.16 -20.83
N THR A 223 7.04 -0.77 -21.91
CA THR A 223 7.78 -1.74 -22.71
C THR A 223 7.47 -1.52 -24.18
N ASP A 224 8.42 -1.83 -25.04
CA ASP A 224 8.23 -1.84 -26.48
C ASP A 224 8.25 -3.27 -27.03
N ASP A 225 7.88 -3.42 -28.31
CA ASP A 225 7.63 -4.68 -28.98
C ASP A 225 8.94 -5.36 -29.46
N SER A 226 9.88 -5.58 -28.53
CA SER A 226 11.07 -6.38 -28.76
C SER A 226 11.34 -7.32 -27.58
N MET A 227 11.99 -8.46 -27.82
CA MET A 227 12.32 -9.38 -26.73
C MET A 227 13.28 -8.75 -25.72
N ASP A 228 14.21 -7.91 -26.17
CA ASP A 228 15.15 -7.21 -25.30
C ASP A 228 14.40 -6.23 -24.38
N ASP A 229 13.52 -5.39 -24.93
CA ASP A 229 12.72 -4.45 -24.14
C ASP A 229 11.77 -5.17 -23.14
N ILE A 230 11.13 -6.27 -23.59
CA ILE A 230 10.24 -7.07 -22.73
C ILE A 230 11.02 -7.69 -21.57
N THR A 231 12.21 -8.26 -21.82
CA THR A 231 13.04 -8.89 -20.78
C THR A 231 13.66 -7.87 -19.84
N ASP A 232 14.10 -6.71 -20.32
CA ASP A 232 14.58 -5.61 -19.47
C ASP A 232 13.48 -5.05 -18.58
N THR A 233 12.25 -4.98 -19.12
CA THR A 233 11.07 -4.61 -18.31
C THR A 233 10.79 -5.66 -17.23
N MET A 234 10.90 -6.96 -17.52
CA MET A 234 10.76 -8.03 -16.50
C MET A 234 11.83 -7.89 -15.40
N LYS A 235 13.06 -7.59 -15.75
CA LYS A 235 14.15 -7.32 -14.80
C LYS A 235 13.84 -6.11 -13.92
N SER A 236 13.32 -5.03 -14.50
CA SER A 236 12.88 -3.83 -13.77
C SER A 236 11.74 -4.14 -12.80
N VAL A 237 10.74 -4.90 -13.25
CA VAL A 237 9.63 -5.40 -12.41
C VAL A 237 10.14 -6.18 -11.20
N CYS A 238 11.08 -7.12 -11.40
CA CYS A 238 11.68 -7.88 -10.30
C CYS A 238 12.42 -6.96 -9.32
N SER A 239 13.17 -6.00 -9.82
CA SER A 239 13.93 -5.05 -9.00
C SER A 239 13.04 -4.15 -8.17
N ILE A 240 11.94 -3.64 -8.73
CA ILE A 240 10.97 -2.80 -8.05
C ILE A 240 10.18 -3.62 -7.01
N SER A 241 9.65 -4.78 -7.39
CA SER A 241 8.86 -5.65 -6.51
C SER A 241 9.66 -6.15 -5.31
N LYS A 242 10.94 -6.44 -5.47
CA LYS A 242 11.85 -6.84 -4.39
C LYS A 242 11.88 -5.82 -3.24
N TRP A 243 11.67 -4.53 -3.54
CA TRP A 243 11.69 -3.44 -2.57
C TRP A 243 10.29 -2.91 -2.23
N GLY A 244 9.24 -3.65 -2.61
CA GLY A 244 7.86 -3.35 -2.23
C GLY A 244 7.21 -2.23 -3.04
N GLY A 245 7.74 -1.89 -4.21
CA GLY A 245 7.11 -0.96 -5.15
C GLY A 245 5.89 -1.59 -5.82
N GLY A 246 4.80 -0.84 -5.96
CA GLY A 246 3.64 -1.18 -6.79
C GLY A 246 3.86 -0.68 -8.22
N ILE A 247 3.45 -1.46 -9.22
CA ILE A 247 3.81 -1.21 -10.62
C ILE A 247 2.56 -1.01 -11.47
N GLY A 248 2.55 0.05 -12.31
CA GLY A 248 1.70 0.17 -13.48
C GLY A 248 2.55 -0.03 -14.74
N LEU A 249 2.17 -0.99 -15.56
CA LEU A 249 2.86 -1.34 -16.80
C LEU A 249 1.91 -1.15 -17.99
N HIS A 250 2.26 -0.29 -18.96
CA HIS A 250 1.53 -0.24 -20.22
C HIS A 250 2.12 -1.21 -21.24
N VAL A 251 1.21 -1.93 -21.94
CA VAL A 251 1.57 -2.97 -22.91
C VAL A 251 0.90 -2.76 -24.26
N SER A 252 0.30 -1.59 -24.51
CA SER A 252 -0.46 -1.31 -25.73
C SER A 252 0.42 -1.25 -26.99
N ASN A 253 1.76 -1.19 -26.84
CA ASN A 253 2.70 -1.22 -27.95
C ASN A 253 3.06 -2.65 -28.40
N ILE A 254 2.73 -3.68 -27.62
CA ILE A 254 3.08 -5.06 -27.93
C ILE A 254 2.14 -5.59 -29.00
N ARG A 255 2.69 -6.24 -30.04
CA ARG A 255 1.92 -6.80 -31.15
C ARG A 255 0.89 -7.83 -30.68
N ALA A 256 -0.24 -7.84 -31.37
CA ALA A 256 -1.33 -8.77 -31.11
C ALA A 256 -1.00 -10.20 -31.59
N LYS A 257 -1.78 -11.17 -31.08
CA LYS A 257 -1.73 -12.56 -31.51
C LYS A 257 -1.92 -12.71 -33.01
N GLY A 258 -1.09 -13.56 -33.64
CA GLY A 258 -1.15 -13.84 -35.08
C GLY A 258 -0.40 -12.84 -35.96
N SER A 259 0.14 -11.73 -35.39
CA SER A 259 0.98 -10.79 -36.15
C SER A 259 2.30 -11.44 -36.56
N LEU A 260 2.83 -11.06 -37.72
CA LEU A 260 4.06 -11.61 -38.25
C LEU A 260 5.30 -11.17 -37.44
N ILE A 261 6.06 -12.15 -36.94
CA ILE A 261 7.40 -11.94 -36.42
C ILE A 261 8.39 -12.10 -37.56
N ARG A 262 8.86 -10.96 -38.11
CA ARG A 262 9.71 -10.98 -39.33
C ARG A 262 10.99 -11.80 -39.18
N GLY A 263 11.63 -11.76 -38.01
CA GLY A 263 12.91 -12.46 -37.75
C GLY A 263 12.79 -13.98 -37.80
N THR A 264 11.64 -14.54 -37.39
CA THR A 264 11.41 -15.99 -37.36
C THR A 264 10.42 -16.45 -38.44
N ASN A 265 9.84 -15.51 -39.18
CA ASN A 265 8.77 -15.74 -40.18
C ASN A 265 7.59 -16.56 -39.61
N GLY A 266 7.24 -16.35 -38.35
CA GLY A 266 6.16 -17.05 -37.66
C GLY A 266 5.15 -16.08 -37.03
N PRO A 267 3.99 -16.59 -36.55
CA PRO A 267 2.98 -15.77 -35.89
C PRO A 267 3.35 -15.47 -34.45
N SER A 268 3.05 -14.25 -33.98
CA SER A 268 3.14 -13.86 -32.58
C SER A 268 2.10 -14.60 -31.73
N SER A 269 2.46 -14.94 -30.50
CA SER A 269 1.54 -15.49 -29.51
C SER A 269 0.67 -14.40 -28.83
N GLY A 270 0.96 -13.12 -29.04
CA GLY A 270 0.24 -11.97 -28.46
C GLY A 270 0.53 -11.71 -26.99
N LEU A 271 -0.36 -10.94 -26.35
CA LEU A 271 -0.18 -10.48 -24.97
C LEU A 271 -0.28 -11.57 -23.91
N ILE A 272 -1.16 -12.56 -24.09
CA ILE A 272 -1.56 -13.47 -23.01
C ILE A 272 -0.39 -14.28 -22.45
N PRO A 273 0.44 -14.96 -23.26
CA PRO A 273 1.59 -15.72 -22.74
C PRO A 273 2.63 -14.81 -22.04
N MET A 274 2.86 -13.61 -22.55
CA MET A 274 3.73 -12.63 -21.91
C MET A 274 3.19 -12.24 -20.54
N LEU A 275 1.89 -11.96 -20.41
CA LEU A 275 1.26 -11.58 -19.15
C LEU A 275 1.25 -12.70 -18.12
N GLN A 276 1.24 -13.97 -18.54
CA GLN A 276 1.41 -15.11 -17.63
C GLN A 276 2.81 -15.13 -16.99
N VAL A 277 3.84 -14.72 -17.70
CA VAL A 277 5.18 -14.57 -17.12
C VAL A 277 5.18 -13.48 -16.06
N TYR A 278 4.59 -12.32 -16.34
CA TYR A 278 4.44 -11.24 -15.34
C TYR A 278 3.61 -11.67 -14.12
N ASN A 279 2.57 -12.47 -14.34
CA ASN A 279 1.78 -13.06 -13.25
C ASN A 279 2.63 -13.96 -12.34
N SER A 280 3.48 -14.78 -12.92
CA SER A 280 4.41 -15.65 -12.19
C SER A 280 5.48 -14.84 -11.45
N LEU A 281 5.99 -13.77 -12.06
CA LEU A 281 6.92 -12.83 -11.41
C LEU A 281 6.27 -12.14 -10.20
N ALA A 282 5.01 -11.69 -10.32
CA ALA A 282 4.28 -11.06 -9.22
C ALA A 282 4.09 -12.00 -8.01
N ARG A 283 3.92 -13.31 -8.27
CA ARG A 283 3.86 -14.34 -7.21
C ARG A 283 5.21 -14.58 -6.56
N TYR A 284 6.27 -14.67 -7.37
CA TYR A 284 7.59 -15.07 -6.92
C TYR A 284 8.32 -13.95 -6.18
N VAL A 285 8.30 -12.72 -6.70
CA VAL A 285 9.09 -11.61 -6.17
C VAL A 285 8.28 -10.80 -5.17
N ASN A 286 8.76 -10.73 -3.91
CA ASN A 286 8.13 -9.95 -2.86
C ASN A 286 9.18 -9.40 -1.88
N GLN A 287 8.79 -8.41 -1.07
CA GLN A 287 9.64 -7.83 -0.04
C GLN A 287 9.65 -8.69 1.23
N GLY A 288 10.31 -9.86 1.18
CA GLY A 288 10.49 -10.71 2.37
C GLY A 288 9.21 -11.00 3.15
N GLY A 289 8.07 -11.18 2.45
CA GLY A 289 6.76 -11.42 3.06
C GLY A 289 6.03 -10.18 3.60
N LYS A 290 6.64 -8.99 3.59
CA LYS A 290 6.00 -7.75 4.03
C LYS A 290 4.95 -7.24 3.04
N ARG A 291 5.28 -7.25 1.73
CA ARG A 291 4.40 -6.83 0.64
C ARG A 291 4.61 -7.75 -0.56
N LYS A 292 3.52 -8.33 -1.08
CA LYS A 292 3.55 -9.13 -2.31
C LYS A 292 3.81 -8.23 -3.51
N GLY A 293 4.44 -8.78 -4.56
CA GLY A 293 4.54 -8.13 -5.85
C GLY A 293 3.14 -7.87 -6.40
N SER A 294 2.90 -6.67 -6.91
CA SER A 294 1.59 -6.27 -7.44
C SER A 294 1.79 -5.40 -8.67
N ILE A 295 1.13 -5.78 -9.77
CA ILE A 295 1.29 -5.17 -11.08
C ILE A 295 -0.09 -4.91 -11.67
N ALA A 296 -0.36 -3.67 -12.09
CA ALA A 296 -1.49 -3.32 -12.93
C ALA A 296 -1.04 -3.22 -14.39
N ILE A 297 -1.73 -3.90 -15.28
CA ILE A 297 -1.46 -3.91 -16.72
C ILE A 297 -2.45 -2.99 -17.40
N TYR A 298 -1.94 -2.01 -18.14
CA TYR A 298 -2.71 -1.02 -18.86
C TYR A 298 -2.75 -1.34 -20.36
N LEU A 299 -3.96 -1.44 -20.92
CA LEU A 299 -4.19 -1.70 -22.34
C LEU A 299 -5.19 -0.70 -22.91
N GLU A 300 -4.97 -0.26 -24.16
CA GLU A 300 -5.93 0.57 -24.90
C GLU A 300 -6.99 -0.28 -25.58
N PRO A 301 -8.29 0.16 -25.59
CA PRO A 301 -9.41 -0.63 -26.14
C PRO A 301 -9.34 -0.93 -27.65
N HIS A 302 -8.44 -0.29 -28.39
CA HIS A 302 -8.25 -0.58 -29.81
C HIS A 302 -7.36 -1.80 -30.09
N HIS A 303 -6.67 -2.33 -29.06
CA HIS A 303 -5.78 -3.47 -29.20
C HIS A 303 -6.56 -4.76 -29.56
N ASP A 304 -6.08 -5.54 -30.53
CA ASP A 304 -6.82 -6.71 -31.01
C ASP A 304 -6.97 -7.83 -29.96
N ASP A 305 -6.03 -8.00 -29.03
CA ASP A 305 -6.12 -8.97 -27.93
C ASP A 305 -7.03 -8.54 -26.77
N ILE A 306 -7.86 -7.47 -26.93
CA ILE A 306 -8.63 -6.86 -25.84
C ILE A 306 -9.59 -7.84 -25.16
N PHE A 307 -10.26 -8.73 -25.89
CA PHE A 307 -11.22 -9.67 -25.31
C PHE A 307 -10.52 -10.73 -24.45
N GLU A 308 -9.43 -11.29 -24.95
CA GLU A 308 -8.58 -12.24 -24.25
C GLU A 308 -7.95 -11.61 -23.01
N PHE A 309 -7.58 -10.32 -23.07
CA PHE A 309 -7.12 -9.54 -21.93
C PHE A 309 -8.20 -9.41 -20.85
N LEU A 310 -9.45 -9.09 -21.20
CA LEU A 310 -10.56 -9.01 -20.25
C LEU A 310 -10.86 -10.34 -19.55
N ASP A 311 -10.52 -11.46 -20.17
CA ASP A 311 -10.75 -12.81 -19.64
C ASP A 311 -9.64 -13.29 -18.69
N LEU A 312 -8.52 -12.58 -18.57
CA LEU A 312 -7.34 -13.01 -17.79
C LEU A 312 -7.65 -13.34 -16.32
N ARG A 313 -8.64 -12.69 -15.70
CA ARG A 313 -8.98 -12.89 -14.30
C ARG A 313 -10.22 -13.73 -14.05
N LYS A 314 -10.87 -14.22 -15.09
CA LYS A 314 -12.06 -15.08 -14.93
C LYS A 314 -11.75 -16.32 -14.08
N ASN A 315 -12.73 -16.74 -13.27
CA ASN A 315 -12.59 -17.87 -12.36
C ASN A 315 -12.78 -19.25 -13.05
N PHE A 316 -13.15 -19.26 -14.31
CA PHE A 316 -13.40 -20.47 -15.12
C PHE A 316 -12.66 -20.41 -16.46
N GLY A 317 -12.61 -21.53 -17.17
CA GLY A 317 -11.96 -21.69 -18.46
C GLY A 317 -10.54 -22.24 -18.34
N ASP A 318 -9.78 -22.17 -19.43
CA ASP A 318 -8.42 -22.69 -19.49
C ASP A 318 -7.45 -21.88 -18.61
N GLU A 319 -6.84 -22.53 -17.62
CA GLU A 319 -5.85 -21.92 -16.72
C GLU A 319 -4.63 -21.36 -17.44
N ASN A 320 -4.27 -21.95 -18.60
CA ASN A 320 -3.18 -21.45 -19.43
C ASN A 320 -3.50 -20.09 -20.12
N LEU A 321 -4.72 -19.62 -19.99
CA LEU A 321 -5.17 -18.31 -20.47
C LEU A 321 -5.51 -17.34 -19.34
N ARG A 322 -5.07 -17.64 -18.11
CA ARG A 322 -5.37 -16.83 -16.92
C ARG A 322 -4.12 -16.21 -16.29
N ALA A 323 -4.29 -15.00 -15.73
CA ALA A 323 -3.25 -14.26 -15.03
C ALA A 323 -3.89 -13.49 -13.85
N ARG A 324 -4.44 -14.24 -12.87
CA ARG A 324 -5.33 -13.70 -11.83
C ARG A 324 -4.66 -12.82 -10.78
N ASP A 325 -3.34 -12.90 -10.64
CA ASP A 325 -2.60 -12.04 -9.69
C ASP A 325 -2.25 -10.68 -10.28
N LEU A 326 -2.45 -10.46 -11.57
CA LEU A 326 -2.33 -9.16 -12.21
C LEU A 326 -3.64 -8.36 -12.05
N PHE A 327 -3.52 -7.05 -11.88
CA PHE A 327 -4.65 -6.15 -11.98
C PHE A 327 -4.76 -5.66 -13.42
N LEU A 328 -5.99 -5.55 -13.93
CA LEU A 328 -6.23 -5.10 -15.30
C LEU A 328 -6.73 -3.66 -15.29
N ALA A 329 -6.28 -2.88 -16.26
CA ALA A 329 -6.68 -1.50 -16.45
C ALA A 329 -6.82 -1.16 -17.94
N LEU A 330 -7.77 -0.31 -18.27
CA LEU A 330 -7.96 0.22 -19.60
C LEU A 330 -7.60 1.69 -19.66
N TRP A 331 -6.86 2.06 -20.69
CA TRP A 331 -6.48 3.43 -21.04
C TRP A 331 -7.36 3.92 -22.19
N VAL A 332 -8.50 4.56 -21.84
CA VAL A 332 -9.65 4.75 -22.72
C VAL A 332 -9.61 6.13 -23.38
N SER A 333 -9.68 6.18 -24.72
CA SER A 333 -9.81 7.43 -25.47
C SER A 333 -11.23 7.98 -25.45
N ASP A 334 -11.37 9.30 -25.60
CA ASP A 334 -12.66 9.98 -25.79
C ASP A 334 -13.37 9.44 -27.04
N LEU A 335 -12.62 9.11 -28.10
CA LEU A 335 -13.17 8.51 -29.33
C LEU A 335 -13.90 7.18 -29.02
N PHE A 336 -13.31 6.28 -28.22
CA PHE A 336 -14.01 5.03 -27.87
C PHE A 336 -15.33 5.31 -27.17
N MET A 337 -15.34 6.23 -26.19
CA MET A 337 -16.57 6.59 -25.47
C MET A 337 -17.63 7.23 -26.38
N LYS A 338 -17.20 8.01 -27.37
CA LYS A 338 -18.09 8.57 -28.41
C LYS A 338 -18.73 7.43 -29.22
N GLN A 339 -17.93 6.46 -29.70
CA GLN A 339 -18.43 5.31 -30.45
C GLN A 339 -19.39 4.45 -29.62
N VAL A 340 -19.13 4.27 -28.31
CA VAL A 340 -20.05 3.58 -27.37
C VAL A 340 -21.38 4.34 -27.26
N LYS A 341 -21.34 5.66 -27.09
CA LYS A 341 -22.55 6.49 -26.98
C LYS A 341 -23.43 6.37 -28.22
N GLU A 342 -22.82 6.41 -29.42
CA GLU A 342 -23.49 6.40 -30.73
C GLU A 342 -23.82 4.97 -31.22
N ASP A 343 -23.39 3.92 -30.50
CA ASP A 343 -23.44 2.51 -30.92
C ASP A 343 -22.82 2.27 -32.31
N SER A 344 -21.73 2.95 -32.54
CA SER A 344 -21.02 2.92 -33.81
C SER A 344 -20.00 1.77 -33.85
N ASP A 345 -19.40 1.58 -35.02
CA ASP A 345 -18.38 0.56 -35.23
C ASP A 345 -17.06 0.94 -34.56
N TRP A 346 -16.41 -0.07 -33.96
CA TRP A 346 -15.08 0.03 -33.38
C TRP A 346 -14.14 -0.98 -34.03
N TYR A 347 -12.93 -0.54 -34.35
CA TYR A 347 -11.97 -1.32 -35.11
C TYR A 347 -10.80 -1.72 -34.21
N LEU A 348 -10.54 -3.02 -34.12
CA LEU A 348 -9.43 -3.56 -33.35
C LEU A 348 -8.19 -3.66 -34.24
N MET A 349 -7.07 -3.20 -33.71
CA MET A 349 -5.83 -2.98 -34.45
C MET A 349 -4.64 -3.66 -33.76
N CYS A 350 -3.64 -4.01 -34.56
CA CYS A 350 -2.35 -4.45 -34.09
C CYS A 350 -1.34 -3.31 -34.09
N PRO A 351 -0.61 -3.03 -32.99
CA PRO A 351 0.36 -1.95 -32.94
C PRO A 351 1.52 -2.07 -33.97
N ASP A 352 1.86 -3.28 -34.40
CA ASP A 352 2.90 -3.52 -35.43
C ASP A 352 2.49 -2.91 -36.78
N GLU A 353 1.19 -2.93 -37.12
CA GLU A 353 0.66 -2.37 -38.35
C GLU A 353 0.13 -0.92 -38.19
N CYS A 354 -0.30 -0.55 -36.97
CA CYS A 354 -0.91 0.73 -36.63
C CYS A 354 -0.06 1.47 -35.58
N GLN A 355 1.17 1.79 -35.96
CA GLN A 355 2.15 2.42 -35.08
C GLN A 355 1.74 3.84 -34.65
N GLY A 356 2.16 4.27 -33.46
CA GLY A 356 2.01 5.64 -32.96
C GLY A 356 0.65 5.97 -32.33
N LEU A 357 -0.35 5.08 -32.33
CA LEU A 357 -1.63 5.32 -31.67
C LEU A 357 -1.49 5.57 -30.17
N THR A 358 -0.53 4.94 -29.52
CA THR A 358 -0.24 5.14 -28.11
C THR A 358 0.47 6.46 -27.81
N ASP A 359 1.10 7.07 -28.82
CA ASP A 359 1.91 8.29 -28.68
C ASP A 359 1.10 9.57 -28.87
N VAL A 360 -0.14 9.47 -29.30
CA VAL A 360 -1.04 10.59 -29.58
C VAL A 360 -2.34 10.48 -28.77
N TRP A 361 -3.02 11.63 -28.58
CA TRP A 361 -4.29 11.73 -27.87
C TRP A 361 -5.16 12.85 -28.48
N GLY A 362 -6.43 12.93 -28.09
CA GLY A 362 -7.37 13.94 -28.60
C GLY A 362 -7.60 13.80 -30.11
N SER A 363 -7.67 14.92 -30.81
CA SER A 363 -7.88 14.95 -32.26
C SER A 363 -6.81 14.20 -33.04
N ASN A 364 -5.54 14.31 -32.63
CA ASN A 364 -4.45 13.61 -33.31
C ASN A 364 -4.61 12.08 -33.24
N TYR A 365 -5.16 11.57 -32.11
CA TYR A 365 -5.51 10.15 -31.99
C TYR A 365 -6.68 9.79 -32.92
N GLU A 366 -7.74 10.61 -32.97
CA GLU A 366 -8.90 10.38 -33.82
C GLU A 366 -8.48 10.35 -35.30
N ASP A 367 -7.69 11.33 -35.72
CA ASP A 367 -7.22 11.43 -37.11
C ASP A 367 -6.37 10.23 -37.53
N LEU A 368 -5.42 9.81 -36.66
CA LEU A 368 -4.56 8.66 -36.91
C LEU A 368 -5.35 7.35 -36.93
N TYR A 369 -6.29 7.20 -35.98
CA TYR A 369 -7.17 6.03 -35.90
C TYR A 369 -8.01 5.87 -37.18
N TRP A 370 -8.70 6.91 -37.60
CA TRP A 370 -9.53 6.89 -38.84
C TRP A 370 -8.71 6.74 -40.09
N LYS A 371 -7.50 7.28 -40.15
CA LYS A 371 -6.56 7.02 -41.24
C LYS A 371 -6.30 5.51 -41.38
N TYR A 372 -5.97 4.79 -40.29
CA TYR A 372 -5.75 3.36 -40.34
C TYR A 372 -7.01 2.56 -40.72
N VAL A 373 -8.17 2.99 -40.25
CA VAL A 373 -9.46 2.39 -40.69
C VAL A 373 -9.66 2.56 -42.22
N THR A 374 -9.40 3.74 -42.75
CA THR A 374 -9.53 4.03 -44.18
C THR A 374 -8.52 3.22 -45.02
N GLU A 375 -7.32 3.02 -44.50
CA GLU A 375 -6.28 2.21 -45.13
C GLU A 375 -6.54 0.69 -44.98
N GLY A 376 -7.61 0.28 -44.28
CA GLY A 376 -7.93 -1.11 -44.05
C GLY A 376 -6.98 -1.84 -43.06
N LYS A 377 -6.18 -1.10 -42.29
CA LYS A 377 -5.21 -1.62 -41.30
C LYS A 377 -5.89 -1.93 -39.99
N TYR A 378 -6.85 -2.82 -39.99
CA TYR A 378 -7.49 -3.34 -38.76
C TYR A 378 -7.69 -4.86 -38.87
N LYS A 379 -7.73 -5.53 -37.73
CA LYS A 379 -7.91 -6.98 -37.66
C LYS A 379 -9.38 -7.38 -37.56
N ARG A 380 -10.14 -6.68 -36.73
CA ARG A 380 -11.56 -6.98 -36.47
C ARG A 380 -12.37 -5.69 -36.41
N LYS A 381 -13.61 -5.79 -36.91
CA LYS A 381 -14.62 -4.74 -36.81
C LYS A 381 -15.73 -5.24 -35.90
N ILE A 382 -16.09 -4.47 -34.87
CA ILE A 382 -17.12 -4.82 -33.88
C ILE A 382 -18.00 -3.60 -33.56
N LYS A 383 -19.13 -3.79 -32.90
CA LYS A 383 -19.87 -2.69 -32.28
C LYS A 383 -19.18 -2.25 -31.00
N ALA A 384 -19.00 -0.94 -30.79
CA ALA A 384 -18.34 -0.41 -29.60
C ALA A 384 -19.05 -0.83 -28.31
N ARG A 385 -20.40 -0.88 -28.31
CA ARG A 385 -21.17 -1.38 -27.16
C ARG A 385 -20.94 -2.85 -26.86
N LYS A 386 -20.59 -3.67 -27.86
CA LYS A 386 -20.22 -5.08 -27.61
C LYS A 386 -18.97 -5.19 -26.74
N LEU A 387 -17.96 -4.37 -27.04
CA LEU A 387 -16.75 -4.31 -26.21
C LEU A 387 -17.04 -3.72 -24.83
N MET A 388 -17.83 -2.63 -24.77
CA MET A 388 -18.21 -2.03 -23.49
C MET A 388 -18.99 -3.01 -22.58
N LYS A 389 -19.86 -3.84 -23.18
CA LYS A 389 -20.54 -4.91 -22.44
C LYS A 389 -19.57 -5.92 -21.88
N ALA A 390 -18.58 -6.39 -22.65
CA ALA A 390 -17.54 -7.31 -22.18
C ALA A 390 -16.70 -6.69 -21.05
N ILE A 391 -16.40 -5.38 -21.10
CA ILE A 391 -15.73 -4.65 -20.02
C ILE A 391 -16.56 -4.71 -18.72
N TRP A 392 -17.86 -4.42 -18.79
CA TRP A 392 -18.76 -4.47 -17.62
C TRP A 392 -18.91 -5.88 -17.06
N GLU A 393 -19.01 -6.88 -17.91
CA GLU A 393 -19.05 -8.29 -17.49
C GLU A 393 -17.78 -8.66 -16.72
N SER A 394 -16.60 -8.30 -17.23
CA SER A 394 -15.33 -8.50 -16.53
C SER A 394 -15.29 -7.77 -15.18
N GLN A 395 -15.77 -6.54 -15.11
CA GLN A 395 -15.83 -5.75 -13.87
C GLN A 395 -16.76 -6.38 -12.83
N GLN A 396 -17.93 -6.89 -13.25
CA GLN A 396 -18.87 -7.57 -12.34
C GLN A 396 -18.28 -8.86 -11.77
N GLU A 397 -17.58 -9.64 -12.60
CA GLU A 397 -17.01 -10.92 -12.18
C GLU A 397 -15.74 -10.78 -11.34
N THR A 398 -14.89 -9.79 -11.64
CA THR A 398 -13.50 -9.76 -11.13
C THR A 398 -13.12 -8.47 -10.43
N GLY A 399 -13.95 -7.42 -10.50
CA GLY A 399 -13.64 -6.08 -10.01
C GLY A 399 -12.66 -5.29 -10.89
N THR A 400 -12.23 -5.85 -12.03
CA THR A 400 -11.34 -5.22 -13.02
C THR A 400 -11.90 -5.40 -14.42
N PRO A 401 -11.50 -4.59 -15.41
CA PRO A 401 -10.41 -3.60 -15.41
C PRO A 401 -10.78 -2.27 -14.74
N TYR A 402 -9.77 -1.53 -14.27
CA TYR A 402 -9.91 -0.10 -13.99
C TYR A 402 -10.17 0.64 -15.30
N ILE A 403 -10.85 1.78 -15.26
CA ILE A 403 -11.04 2.64 -16.44
C ILE A 403 -10.41 4.00 -16.14
N THR A 404 -9.47 4.41 -17.00
CA THR A 404 -8.83 5.71 -16.95
C THR A 404 -8.92 6.37 -18.32
N TYR A 405 -9.22 7.67 -18.34
CA TYR A 405 -9.49 8.40 -19.58
C TYR A 405 -8.23 9.07 -20.10
N LYS A 406 -7.67 8.51 -21.18
CA LYS A 406 -6.44 8.93 -21.85
C LYS A 406 -6.40 10.43 -22.15
N ASP A 407 -7.44 10.93 -22.81
CA ASP A 407 -7.48 12.31 -23.30
C ASP A 407 -7.61 13.31 -22.13
N SER A 408 -8.42 12.99 -21.13
CA SER A 408 -8.58 13.84 -19.94
C SER A 408 -7.28 13.95 -19.14
N VAL A 409 -6.56 12.84 -19.01
CA VAL A 409 -5.24 12.81 -18.33
C VAL A 409 -4.24 13.67 -19.10
N ASN A 410 -4.07 13.41 -20.40
CA ASN A 410 -3.07 14.10 -21.21
C ASN A 410 -3.36 15.59 -21.36
N ARG A 411 -4.64 15.97 -21.46
CA ARG A 411 -5.06 17.38 -21.54
C ARG A 411 -4.68 18.18 -20.30
N LYS A 412 -4.68 17.54 -19.12
CA LYS A 412 -4.34 18.18 -17.82
C LYS A 412 -2.91 17.94 -17.37
N SER A 413 -2.14 17.17 -18.12
CA SER A 413 -0.76 16.84 -17.75
C SER A 413 0.13 18.08 -17.72
N ASN A 414 0.97 18.18 -16.68
CA ASN A 414 2.05 19.15 -16.61
C ASN A 414 3.31 18.69 -17.37
N GLN A 415 3.29 17.48 -17.97
CA GLN A 415 4.42 16.85 -18.66
C GLN A 415 4.20 16.73 -20.17
N GLN A 416 3.28 17.50 -20.75
CA GLN A 416 2.98 17.48 -22.20
C GLN A 416 4.20 17.78 -23.09
N ASN A 417 5.17 18.53 -22.56
CA ASN A 417 6.45 18.83 -23.21
C ASN A 417 7.39 17.62 -23.27
N ILE A 418 7.16 16.58 -22.48
CA ILE A 418 7.98 15.35 -22.47
C ILE A 418 7.38 14.32 -23.42
N GLY A 419 6.05 14.10 -23.34
CA GLY A 419 5.38 13.11 -24.17
C GLY A 419 3.96 12.78 -23.72
N THR A 420 3.37 11.76 -24.33
CA THR A 420 2.04 11.26 -24.02
C THR A 420 2.09 10.28 -22.85
N ILE A 421 1.27 10.51 -21.83
CA ILE A 421 1.09 9.57 -20.71
C ILE A 421 0.27 8.38 -21.20
N LYS A 422 0.76 7.16 -20.97
CA LYS A 422 0.22 5.91 -21.53
C LYS A 422 -0.39 4.98 -20.47
N SER A 423 -0.20 5.29 -19.18
CA SER A 423 -0.73 4.48 -18.07
C SER A 423 -0.82 5.29 -16.79
N SER A 424 -1.34 4.65 -15.75
CA SER A 424 -1.22 5.06 -14.36
C SER A 424 -0.42 4.01 -13.57
N ASN A 425 -0.32 4.18 -12.26
CA ASN A 425 0.34 3.23 -11.35
C ASN A 425 -0.59 2.06 -10.98
N LEU A 426 -0.19 1.27 -9.97
CA LEU A 426 -0.95 0.10 -9.49
C LEU A 426 -2.38 0.45 -9.02
N CYS A 427 -2.56 1.56 -8.30
CA CYS A 427 -3.83 1.95 -7.70
C CYS A 427 -4.58 3.04 -8.48
N ASN A 428 -4.06 3.44 -9.63
CA ASN A 428 -4.68 4.37 -10.58
C ASN A 428 -4.81 5.82 -10.08
N GLU A 429 -3.94 6.26 -9.16
CA GLU A 429 -3.92 7.63 -8.62
C GLU A 429 -2.79 8.51 -9.17
N ILE A 430 -1.79 7.95 -9.85
CA ILE A 430 -0.63 8.67 -10.37
C ILE A 430 -0.66 8.65 -11.89
N VAL A 431 -0.50 9.80 -12.52
CA VAL A 431 -0.45 9.98 -13.98
C VAL A 431 0.78 10.81 -14.33
N GLU A 432 1.83 10.12 -14.74
CA GLU A 432 3.13 10.67 -15.09
C GLU A 432 3.66 10.00 -16.36
N TYR A 433 4.53 10.73 -17.10
CA TYR A 433 5.18 10.17 -18.27
C TYR A 433 6.11 9.01 -17.89
N SER A 434 6.04 7.95 -18.67
CA SER A 434 6.96 6.82 -18.59
C SER A 434 7.07 6.12 -19.94
N ASP A 435 8.24 5.56 -20.22
CA ASP A 435 8.49 4.73 -21.38
C ASP A 435 9.46 3.57 -21.02
N LYS A 436 10.02 2.88 -22.01
CA LYS A 436 10.98 1.81 -21.78
C LYS A 436 12.30 2.27 -21.13
N ASN A 437 12.67 3.52 -21.29
CA ASN A 437 13.92 4.10 -20.81
C ASN A 437 13.73 4.94 -19.54
N GLU A 438 12.53 5.44 -19.30
CA GLU A 438 12.25 6.36 -18.22
C GLU A 438 11.08 5.86 -17.36
N HIS A 439 11.38 5.61 -16.08
CA HIS A 439 10.39 5.18 -15.11
C HIS A 439 9.89 6.38 -14.31
N ALA A 440 8.57 6.56 -14.21
CA ALA A 440 7.99 7.50 -13.27
C ALA A 440 7.90 6.88 -11.88
N VAL A 441 8.18 7.68 -10.84
CA VAL A 441 8.17 7.23 -9.44
C VAL A 441 7.45 8.23 -8.56
N CYS A 442 6.73 7.73 -7.54
CA CYS A 442 6.02 8.58 -6.60
C CYS A 442 6.19 8.14 -5.15
N ASN A 443 6.49 9.10 -4.28
CA ASN A 443 6.44 8.95 -2.84
C ASN A 443 5.08 9.45 -2.35
N LEU A 444 4.32 8.57 -1.70
CA LEU A 444 2.96 8.88 -1.27
C LEU A 444 2.88 9.23 0.21
N ALA A 445 1.92 10.07 0.54
CA ALA A 445 1.48 10.33 1.90
C ALA A 445 -0.04 10.58 1.91
N SER A 446 -0.68 10.28 3.03
CA SER A 446 -2.11 10.51 3.24
C SER A 446 -2.32 11.55 4.33
N ILE A 447 -3.16 12.55 4.07
CA ILE A 447 -3.51 13.62 5.00
C ILE A 447 -4.84 13.29 5.67
N ALA A 448 -4.91 13.39 7.00
CA ALA A 448 -6.12 13.18 7.77
C ALA A 448 -7.01 14.44 7.70
N LEU A 449 -7.94 14.50 6.74
CA LEU A 449 -8.78 15.69 6.51
C LEU A 449 -9.61 16.08 7.73
N ASN A 450 -10.06 15.12 8.53
CA ASN A 450 -10.79 15.40 9.78
C ASN A 450 -9.96 16.18 10.82
N LYS A 451 -8.63 16.13 10.73
CA LYS A 451 -7.71 16.90 11.57
C LYS A 451 -7.52 18.34 11.07
N MET A 452 -7.96 18.63 9.84
CA MET A 452 -7.84 19.94 9.20
C MET A 452 -9.11 20.79 9.36
N VAL A 453 -10.18 20.20 9.91
CA VAL A 453 -11.43 20.91 10.19
C VAL A 453 -11.38 21.53 11.58
N GLU A 454 -11.59 22.84 11.66
CA GLU A 454 -11.70 23.57 12.93
C GLU A 454 -13.15 23.68 13.38
N PRO A 455 -13.44 23.51 14.69
CA PRO A 455 -14.68 24.03 15.22
C PRO A 455 -14.71 25.56 15.05
N LEU A 456 -15.82 26.13 14.64
CA LEU A 456 -16.04 27.55 14.30
C LEU A 456 -15.48 28.57 15.30
N HIS A 457 -15.02 28.17 16.48
CA HIS A 457 -14.55 29.01 17.58
C HIS A 457 -13.13 28.71 18.11
N SER A 458 -12.34 27.80 17.49
CA SER A 458 -11.00 27.48 18.01
C SER A 458 -9.90 28.38 17.41
N LYS A 459 -9.23 29.16 18.29
CA LYS A 459 -8.09 30.05 17.92
C LYS A 459 -6.80 29.24 17.56
N LYS A 460 -6.74 27.94 17.81
CA LYS A 460 -5.51 27.14 17.78
C LYS A 460 -4.96 26.86 16.36
N TYR A 461 -5.80 26.88 15.36
CA TYR A 461 -5.45 26.45 14.01
C TYR A 461 -5.26 27.57 12.98
N LYS A 462 -5.69 28.79 13.28
CA LYS A 462 -5.42 29.97 12.41
C LYS A 462 -3.93 30.17 12.12
N LYS A 463 -3.04 29.76 13.06
CA LYS A 463 -1.59 29.87 12.93
C LYS A 463 -0.98 28.85 11.96
N ILE A 464 -1.57 27.67 11.76
CA ILE A 464 -1.03 26.61 10.89
C ILE A 464 -1.27 26.96 9.42
N PHE A 465 -2.43 27.51 9.07
CA PHE A 465 -2.75 27.89 7.69
C PHE A 465 -2.14 29.22 7.24
N SER A 466 -1.95 30.19 8.15
CA SER A 466 -1.33 31.46 7.81
C SER A 466 0.17 31.35 7.49
N SER A 467 0.85 30.34 8.05
CA SER A 467 2.26 30.07 7.74
C SER A 467 2.48 29.19 6.49
N LYS A 468 1.41 28.55 5.96
CA LYS A 468 1.48 27.59 4.83
C LYS A 468 1.17 28.17 3.46
N ARG A 469 0.82 29.46 3.34
CA ARG A 469 0.69 30.13 2.02
C ARG A 469 2.02 30.32 1.27
N ARG A 470 3.12 29.74 1.75
CA ARG A 470 4.45 29.83 1.12
C ARG A 470 5.01 28.49 0.62
N ILE A 471 4.21 27.44 0.58
CA ILE A 471 4.62 26.16 0.00
C ILE A 471 3.50 25.70 -0.95
N MET A 472 3.36 26.35 -2.06
CA MET A 472 2.84 25.90 -3.35
C MET A 472 3.64 26.63 -4.42
#